data_df733e25cf68922bb89f005f307785a1
#
_entry.id   df733e25cf68922bb89f005f307785a1
#
_cell.length_a   1.000
_cell.length_b   1.000
_cell.length_c   1.000
_cell.angle_alpha   90.00
_cell.angle_beta   90.00
_cell.angle_gamma   90.00
#
_symmetry.space_group_name_H-M   'P 1'
#
loop_
_entity.id
_entity.type
_entity.pdbx_description
1 polymer ?
#
loop_
_entity_poly.entity_id
_entity_poly.type
_entity_poly.pdbx_seq_one_letter_code
_entity_poly.pdbx_strand_id
1 'polypeptide(L)'
;YIDGTANLDAVDIDGGAIDGTAIGANSASTGAFTTITASASVDITGSTGIILENDETITNSTDAQINMSSTTLVVGNGSNIPTIKSNGNKDLILQTGSSNTGSIIIQDGSNANIDITPHGTGKIDLNDSPLTGYGADLQTESGTSKTLAASENGTIIVCSSNTAVTITVPASLPTGFNCMIIQSGSGQVSLSASSTTLNNRNGTKTAGQHAIMTVVHLGSDAFVVSGHTSSS
;
A
#
# COMPACT_ATOMS: atom_id res chain seq x y z
N TYR A 1 -1.35 -4.77 68.31
CA TYR A 1 -0.28 -4.06 67.62
C TYR A 1 0.97 -4.92 67.63
N ILE A 2 1.49 -5.25 66.46
CA ILE A 2 2.74 -5.98 66.28
C ILE A 2 3.79 -4.98 65.77
N ASP A 3 4.76 -4.67 66.63
CA ASP A 3 5.89 -3.83 66.31
C ASP A 3 7.09 -4.73 65.98
N GLY A 4 7.34 -4.94 64.73
CA GLY A 4 8.38 -5.81 64.24
C GLY A 4 7.89 -6.87 63.24
N THR A 5 8.65 -7.96 63.04
CA THR A 5 8.31 -9.00 62.09
C THR A 5 7.34 -10.02 62.67
N ALA A 6 6.18 -10.22 62.05
CA ALA A 6 5.29 -11.34 62.33
C ALA A 6 5.54 -12.44 61.29
N ASN A 7 5.81 -13.66 61.74
CA ASN A 7 5.88 -14.85 60.88
C ASN A 7 4.58 -15.62 61.01
N LEU A 8 3.75 -15.54 60.00
CA LEU A 8 2.40 -16.13 59.95
C LEU A 8 2.34 -17.15 58.82
N ASP A 9 1.91 -18.37 59.10
CA ASP A 9 1.75 -19.43 58.09
C ASP A 9 0.61 -19.17 57.12
N ALA A 10 -0.40 -18.43 57.56
CA ALA A 10 -1.52 -17.97 56.76
C ALA A 10 -2.01 -16.60 57.25
N VAL A 11 -2.35 -15.73 56.34
CA VAL A 11 -2.99 -14.43 56.62
C VAL A 11 -4.25 -14.33 55.80
N ASP A 12 -5.37 -14.16 56.47
CA ASP A 12 -6.66 -13.85 55.83
C ASP A 12 -6.98 -12.38 56.12
N ILE A 13 -7.17 -11.58 55.08
CA ILE A 13 -7.49 -10.16 55.16
C ILE A 13 -8.86 -9.96 54.51
N ASP A 14 -9.93 -10.03 55.30
CA ASP A 14 -11.32 -9.87 54.82
C ASP A 14 -11.65 -8.46 54.33
N GLY A 15 -10.83 -7.49 54.64
CA GLY A 15 -10.96 -6.11 54.22
C GLY A 15 -9.76 -5.27 54.61
N GLY A 16 -9.58 -4.11 53.98
CA GLY A 16 -8.50 -3.18 54.30
C GLY A 16 -7.52 -3.01 53.12
N ALA A 17 -6.41 -2.32 53.38
CA ALA A 17 -5.35 -2.06 52.39
C ALA A 17 -4.01 -2.66 52.85
N ILE A 18 -3.19 -3.08 51.92
CA ILE A 18 -1.79 -3.40 52.13
C ILE A 18 -0.99 -2.26 51.49
N ASP A 19 -0.59 -1.30 52.33
CA ASP A 19 0.10 -0.09 51.87
C ASP A 19 1.62 -0.20 52.08
N GLY A 20 2.40 0.27 51.09
CA GLY A 20 3.84 0.40 51.21
C GLY A 20 4.60 -0.92 51.37
N THR A 21 4.01 -2.04 51.06
CA THR A 21 4.57 -3.38 51.28
C THR A 21 4.79 -4.11 49.98
N ALA A 22 5.96 -4.70 49.81
CA ALA A 22 6.22 -5.62 48.68
C ALA A 22 5.48 -6.95 48.91
N ILE A 23 4.61 -7.34 47.99
CA ILE A 23 3.87 -8.60 48.02
C ILE A 23 4.65 -9.64 47.20
N GLY A 24 5.04 -10.77 47.83
CA GLY A 24 5.76 -11.86 47.22
C GLY A 24 7.24 -11.57 46.96
N ALA A 25 7.89 -10.76 47.84
CA ALA A 25 9.25 -10.29 47.65
C ALA A 25 10.31 -11.43 47.61
N ASN A 26 10.13 -12.50 48.37
CA ASN A 26 11.10 -13.59 48.47
C ASN A 26 10.74 -14.85 47.64
N SER A 27 9.46 -15.13 47.53
CA SER A 27 8.98 -16.31 46.80
C SER A 27 7.58 -15.99 46.29
N ALA A 28 7.52 -15.70 45.00
CA ALA A 28 6.25 -15.39 44.34
C ALA A 28 5.43 -16.68 44.14
N SER A 29 4.13 -16.57 44.36
CA SER A 29 3.13 -17.60 44.07
C SER A 29 2.02 -17.02 43.21
N THR A 30 0.97 -17.78 42.96
CA THR A 30 -0.18 -17.32 42.18
C THR A 30 -0.98 -16.26 42.94
N GLY A 31 -1.23 -15.12 42.35
CA GLY A 31 -2.18 -14.10 42.81
C GLY A 31 -3.41 -14.11 41.92
N ALA A 32 -4.62 -14.21 42.50
CA ALA A 32 -5.87 -14.06 41.76
C ALA A 32 -6.45 -12.66 42.06
N PHE A 33 -6.64 -11.88 40.97
CA PHE A 33 -7.16 -10.52 41.06
C PHE A 33 -8.37 -10.38 40.14
N THR A 34 -9.45 -9.76 40.63
CA THR A 34 -10.57 -9.39 39.74
C THR A 34 -10.22 -8.18 38.86
N THR A 35 -9.37 -7.29 39.36
CA THR A 35 -8.87 -6.13 38.61
C THR A 35 -7.49 -5.75 39.14
N ILE A 36 -6.58 -5.41 38.26
CA ILE A 36 -5.29 -4.80 38.58
C ILE A 36 -5.31 -3.38 38.02
N THR A 37 -5.23 -2.38 38.96
CA THR A 37 -5.08 -0.97 38.55
C THR A 37 -3.69 -0.49 38.96
N ALA A 38 -2.87 -0.08 38.00
CA ALA A 38 -1.56 0.49 38.24
C ALA A 38 -1.56 1.97 37.88
N SER A 39 -1.05 2.83 38.74
CA SER A 39 -0.94 4.27 38.45
C SER A 39 0.26 4.65 37.62
N ALA A 40 1.23 3.74 37.45
CA ALA A 40 2.41 3.94 36.63
C ALA A 40 2.55 2.83 35.56
N SER A 41 3.04 1.65 35.93
CA SER A 41 3.26 0.54 34.99
C SER A 41 2.98 -0.80 35.64
N VAL A 42 2.64 -1.80 34.82
CA VAL A 42 2.71 -3.23 35.16
C VAL A 42 3.92 -3.79 34.40
N ASP A 43 4.96 -4.17 35.13
CA ASP A 43 6.18 -4.78 34.58
C ASP A 43 6.06 -6.30 34.64
N ILE A 44 6.08 -6.97 33.49
CA ILE A 44 5.99 -8.42 33.34
C ILE A 44 7.31 -8.91 32.79
N THR A 45 8.21 -9.32 33.68
CA THR A 45 9.59 -9.74 33.34
C THR A 45 9.74 -11.24 33.07
N GLY A 46 8.69 -12.02 33.23
CA GLY A 46 8.72 -13.46 32.97
C GLY A 46 8.85 -13.81 31.48
N SER A 47 9.48 -14.92 31.16
CA SER A 47 9.67 -15.39 29.79
C SER A 47 8.38 -15.77 29.05
N THR A 48 7.28 -16.00 29.79
CA THR A 48 5.97 -16.36 29.24
C THR A 48 5.15 -15.15 28.81
N GLY A 49 5.38 -13.96 29.39
CA GLY A 49 4.65 -12.73 29.06
C GLY A 49 3.19 -12.73 29.54
N ILE A 50 2.31 -12.11 28.77
CA ILE A 50 0.86 -12.04 29.05
C ILE A 50 0.17 -13.15 28.26
N ILE A 51 -0.54 -14.04 28.97
CA ILE A 51 -1.40 -15.06 28.37
C ILE A 51 -2.83 -14.57 28.46
N LEU A 52 -3.51 -14.44 27.32
CA LEU A 52 -4.92 -14.13 27.23
C LEU A 52 -5.64 -15.43 26.78
N GLU A 53 -6.67 -15.85 27.51
CA GLU A 53 -7.47 -17.04 27.20
C GLU A 53 -8.90 -16.62 26.92
N ASN A 54 -9.44 -17.02 25.77
CA ASN A 54 -10.79 -16.73 25.28
C ASN A 54 -11.06 -15.20 25.24
N ASP A 55 -11.84 -14.70 24.35
CA ASP A 55 -12.22 -13.28 24.20
C ASP A 55 -11.08 -12.27 24.39
N GLU A 56 -9.90 -12.55 23.83
CA GLU A 56 -8.67 -11.78 23.99
C GLU A 56 -8.84 -10.34 23.56
N THR A 57 -8.49 -9.43 24.47
CA THR A 57 -8.51 -7.99 24.17
C THR A 57 -7.29 -7.28 24.74
N ILE A 58 -6.55 -6.59 23.91
CA ILE A 58 -5.66 -5.51 24.31
C ILE A 58 -6.28 -4.23 23.73
N THR A 59 -7.00 -3.47 24.56
CA THR A 59 -7.67 -2.26 24.09
C THR A 59 -7.02 -1.01 24.67
N ASN A 60 -6.94 0.02 23.86
CA ASN A 60 -6.67 1.38 24.28
C ASN A 60 -7.78 2.27 23.70
N SER A 61 -8.80 2.59 24.51
CA SER A 61 -10.00 3.25 24.03
C SER A 61 -9.89 4.78 23.93
N THR A 62 -8.84 5.37 24.49
CA THR A 62 -8.73 6.83 24.62
C THR A 62 -7.57 7.42 23.85
N ASP A 63 -6.48 6.69 23.70
CA ASP A 63 -5.29 7.10 22.94
C ASP A 63 -5.14 6.23 21.69
N ALA A 64 -4.92 6.84 20.55
CA ALA A 64 -4.99 6.20 19.24
C ALA A 64 -3.90 5.16 18.95
N GLN A 65 -3.01 4.81 19.89
CA GLN A 65 -1.86 3.95 19.62
C GLN A 65 -1.61 2.87 20.66
N ILE A 66 -1.41 1.64 20.21
CA ILE A 66 -0.71 0.60 20.97
C ILE A 66 0.72 0.55 20.45
N ASN A 67 1.68 0.97 21.26
CA ASN A 67 3.09 1.03 20.86
C ASN A 67 3.79 -0.29 21.21
N MET A 68 4.21 -1.02 20.21
CA MET A 68 4.96 -2.27 20.36
C MET A 68 6.42 -1.99 19.98
N SER A 69 7.25 -1.68 20.98
CA SER A 69 8.69 -1.45 20.79
C SER A 69 9.42 -2.79 20.75
N SER A 70 9.53 -3.37 19.58
CA SER A 70 10.23 -4.64 19.32
C SER A 70 10.86 -4.62 17.93
N THR A 71 11.90 -5.44 17.75
CA THR A 71 12.53 -5.62 16.44
C THR A 71 11.68 -6.44 15.48
N THR A 72 10.74 -7.23 15.99
CA THR A 72 9.90 -8.11 15.19
C THR A 72 8.50 -8.23 15.79
N LEU A 73 7.47 -7.99 15.01
CA LEU A 73 6.10 -8.38 15.32
C LEU A 73 5.77 -9.67 14.56
N VAL A 74 5.56 -10.77 15.31
CA VAL A 74 5.11 -12.04 14.74
C VAL A 74 3.61 -12.17 14.94
N VAL A 75 2.87 -12.36 13.85
CA VAL A 75 1.42 -12.57 13.87
C VAL A 75 1.13 -14.00 13.41
N GLY A 76 0.46 -14.79 14.27
CA GLY A 76 0.13 -16.18 13.99
C GLY A 76 1.10 -17.19 14.61
N ASN A 77 0.69 -18.45 14.63
CA ASN A 77 1.42 -19.56 15.26
C ASN A 77 1.79 -20.71 14.29
N GLY A 78 1.75 -20.46 13.01
CA GLY A 78 2.17 -21.41 11.98
C GLY A 78 1.09 -22.39 11.46
N SER A 79 -0.07 -22.52 12.11
CA SER A 79 -1.11 -23.47 11.66
C SER A 79 -2.29 -22.79 10.97
N ASN A 80 -2.55 -21.53 11.26
CA ASN A 80 -3.65 -20.75 10.69
C ASN A 80 -3.12 -19.56 9.91
N ILE A 81 -3.89 -19.07 8.93
CA ILE A 81 -3.56 -17.84 8.21
C ILE A 81 -3.90 -16.65 9.12
N PRO A 82 -2.90 -15.90 9.61
CA PRO A 82 -3.17 -14.72 10.42
C PRO A 82 -3.77 -13.62 9.57
N THR A 83 -4.65 -12.83 10.16
CA THR A 83 -5.29 -11.69 9.50
C THR A 83 -4.93 -10.41 10.22
N ILE A 84 -4.42 -9.42 9.49
CA ILE A 84 -4.28 -8.05 9.95
C ILE A 84 -5.31 -7.23 9.19
N LYS A 85 -6.28 -6.65 9.88
CA LYS A 85 -7.35 -5.86 9.25
C LYS A 85 -7.61 -4.58 10.03
N SER A 86 -8.07 -3.54 9.35
CA SER A 86 -8.66 -2.37 9.99
C SER A 86 -10.03 -2.71 10.59
N ASN A 87 -10.49 -1.90 11.52
CA ASN A 87 -11.83 -2.03 12.12
C ASN A 87 -12.79 -1.03 11.47
N GLY A 88 -13.91 -1.52 10.94
CA GLY A 88 -14.91 -0.71 10.23
C GLY A 88 -14.43 -0.26 8.85
N ASN A 89 -15.03 0.83 8.35
CA ASN A 89 -14.75 1.39 7.02
C ASN A 89 -13.51 2.28 7.07
N LYS A 90 -12.33 1.68 7.17
CA LYS A 90 -11.02 2.36 7.25
C LYS A 90 -9.98 1.59 6.45
N ASP A 91 -9.08 2.32 5.84
CA ASP A 91 -7.93 1.76 5.14
C ASP A 91 -6.96 1.06 6.11
N LEU A 92 -6.25 0.04 5.63
CA LEU A 92 -5.08 -0.52 6.30
C LEU A 92 -3.82 0.06 5.65
N ILE A 93 -3.04 0.79 6.44
CA ILE A 93 -1.81 1.44 5.97
C ILE A 93 -0.59 0.77 6.60
N LEU A 94 0.35 0.32 5.77
CA LEU A 94 1.69 -0.10 6.16
C LEU A 94 2.67 0.95 5.68
N GLN A 95 3.39 1.58 6.61
CA GLN A 95 4.18 2.77 6.32
C GLN A 95 5.49 2.79 7.13
N THR A 96 6.55 3.34 6.57
CA THR A 96 7.84 3.53 7.24
C THR A 96 7.99 4.97 7.72
N GLY A 97 8.25 5.18 9.01
CA GLY A 97 8.54 6.51 9.58
C GLY A 97 7.39 7.51 9.54
N SER A 98 7.67 8.77 9.85
CA SER A 98 6.69 9.86 9.93
C SER A 98 6.83 10.92 8.83
N SER A 99 7.94 10.93 8.11
CA SER A 99 8.21 11.83 6.98
C SER A 99 9.03 11.10 5.93
N ASN A 100 8.85 11.43 4.66
CA ASN A 100 9.55 10.78 3.54
C ASN A 100 9.32 9.27 3.46
N THR A 101 8.06 8.88 3.39
CA THR A 101 7.66 7.49 3.55
C THR A 101 7.12 6.89 2.25
N GLY A 102 7.56 5.67 1.92
CA GLY A 102 6.80 4.79 1.06
C GLY A 102 5.68 4.11 1.87
N SER A 103 4.62 3.72 1.20
CA SER A 103 3.48 3.06 1.83
C SER A 103 2.85 1.98 0.97
N ILE A 104 2.20 1.03 1.63
CA ILE A 104 1.21 0.13 1.04
C ILE A 104 -0.11 0.44 1.73
N ILE A 105 -1.10 0.84 0.96
CA ILE A 105 -2.44 1.17 1.46
C ILE A 105 -3.43 0.20 0.84
N ILE A 106 -4.13 -0.55 1.68
CA ILE A 106 -5.27 -1.38 1.28
C ILE A 106 -6.52 -0.55 1.58
N GLN A 107 -7.11 0.01 0.54
CA GLN A 107 -8.25 0.92 0.69
C GLN A 107 -9.53 0.15 1.02
N ASP A 108 -10.34 0.70 1.91
CA ASP A 108 -11.68 0.23 2.18
C ASP A 108 -12.67 0.75 1.12
N GLY A 109 -13.62 -0.08 0.72
CA GLY A 109 -14.66 0.30 -0.21
C GLY A 109 -14.89 -0.71 -1.34
N SER A 110 -15.99 -0.52 -2.06
CA SER A 110 -16.33 -1.34 -3.22
C SER A 110 -15.44 -0.96 -4.41
N ASN A 111 -14.69 -1.93 -4.95
CA ASN A 111 -13.71 -1.73 -6.03
C ASN A 111 -12.53 -0.81 -5.64
N ALA A 112 -12.19 -0.74 -4.36
CA ALA A 112 -11.05 0.03 -3.88
C ALA A 112 -9.71 -0.62 -4.26
N ASN A 113 -8.66 0.18 -4.36
CA ASN A 113 -7.34 -0.24 -4.81
C ASN A 113 -6.46 -0.75 -3.67
N ILE A 114 -5.38 -1.42 -4.05
CA ILE A 114 -4.17 -1.55 -3.22
C ILE A 114 -3.12 -0.61 -3.82
N ASP A 115 -2.79 0.46 -3.12
CA ASP A 115 -1.82 1.44 -3.57
C ASP A 115 -0.45 1.13 -2.98
N ILE A 116 0.55 0.99 -3.83
CA ILE A 116 1.95 0.83 -3.43
C ILE A 116 2.70 2.07 -3.91
N THR A 117 3.08 2.92 -2.97
CA THR A 117 3.73 4.20 -3.27
C THR A 117 5.16 4.20 -2.73
N PRO A 118 6.19 4.06 -3.59
CA PRO A 118 7.57 4.28 -3.17
C PRO A 118 7.82 5.74 -2.81
N HIS A 119 8.77 6.00 -1.93
CA HIS A 119 9.18 7.36 -1.61
C HIS A 119 10.11 7.94 -2.68
N GLY A 120 9.89 9.20 -3.07
CA GLY A 120 10.74 9.96 -3.97
C GLY A 120 10.90 9.29 -5.34
N THR A 121 12.14 9.01 -5.74
CA THR A 121 12.48 8.33 -7.01
C THR A 121 12.57 6.80 -6.86
N GLY A 122 12.13 6.26 -5.73
CA GLY A 122 12.06 4.82 -5.49
C GLY A 122 11.19 4.10 -6.53
N LYS A 123 11.35 2.79 -6.62
CA LYS A 123 10.61 1.93 -7.55
C LYS A 123 10.00 0.76 -6.78
N ILE A 124 8.97 0.15 -7.36
CA ILE A 124 8.53 -1.17 -6.96
C ILE A 124 9.49 -2.17 -7.63
N ASP A 125 10.35 -2.79 -6.83
CA ASP A 125 11.32 -3.78 -7.29
C ASP A 125 10.77 -5.19 -7.00
N LEU A 126 10.58 -5.95 -8.06
CA LEU A 126 10.11 -7.34 -7.99
C LEU A 126 11.26 -8.35 -7.94
N ASN A 127 12.50 -7.87 -7.82
CA ASN A 127 13.71 -8.69 -7.70
C ASN A 127 13.79 -9.78 -8.79
N ASP A 128 13.65 -9.34 -10.04
CA ASP A 128 13.65 -10.18 -11.25
C ASP A 128 12.52 -11.23 -11.34
N SER A 129 11.55 -11.18 -10.41
CA SER A 129 10.39 -12.07 -10.45
C SER A 129 9.33 -11.55 -11.44
N PRO A 130 8.74 -12.41 -12.29
CA PRO A 130 7.71 -11.97 -13.22
C PRO A 130 6.42 -11.61 -12.50
N LEU A 131 5.77 -10.53 -12.95
CA LEU A 131 4.41 -10.19 -12.54
C LEU A 131 3.42 -10.96 -13.43
N THR A 132 2.67 -11.89 -12.84
CA THR A 132 1.64 -12.66 -13.56
C THR A 132 0.26 -12.04 -13.35
N GLY A 133 -0.63 -12.21 -14.33
CA GLY A 133 -1.99 -11.65 -14.26
C GLY A 133 -2.05 -10.13 -14.52
N TYR A 134 -0.96 -9.53 -15.01
CA TYR A 134 -0.95 -8.13 -15.41
C TYR A 134 -1.82 -7.91 -16.64
N GLY A 135 -2.80 -7.00 -16.54
CA GLY A 135 -3.59 -6.45 -17.64
C GLY A 135 -3.28 -4.96 -17.79
N ALA A 136 -3.01 -4.48 -18.98
CA ALA A 136 -2.92 -3.05 -19.23
C ALA A 136 -4.30 -2.41 -19.07
N ASP A 137 -4.37 -1.20 -18.52
CA ASP A 137 -5.59 -0.42 -18.51
C ASP A 137 -6.01 -0.11 -19.95
N LEU A 138 -7.29 -0.37 -20.27
CA LEU A 138 -7.83 -0.18 -21.60
C LEU A 138 -8.76 1.04 -21.60
N GLN A 139 -8.35 2.09 -22.31
CA GLN A 139 -9.09 3.33 -22.42
C GLN A 139 -9.69 3.48 -23.82
N THR A 140 -10.95 3.85 -23.91
CA THR A 140 -11.60 4.13 -25.20
C THR A 140 -11.63 5.63 -25.46
N GLU A 141 -11.04 6.02 -26.59
CA GLU A 141 -11.11 7.38 -27.13
C GLU A 141 -12.09 7.42 -28.30
N SER A 142 -13.24 8.06 -28.09
CA SER A 142 -14.29 8.23 -29.11
C SER A 142 -14.25 9.60 -29.78
N GLY A 143 -13.48 10.55 -29.24
CA GLY A 143 -13.29 11.88 -29.79
C GLY A 143 -12.36 11.90 -31.00
N THR A 144 -12.14 13.10 -31.53
CA THR A 144 -11.25 13.36 -32.67
C THR A 144 -9.91 13.95 -32.24
N SER A 145 -9.71 14.20 -30.94
CA SER A 145 -8.45 14.73 -30.40
C SER A 145 -8.23 14.27 -28.97
N LYS A 146 -6.99 13.93 -28.63
CA LYS A 146 -6.54 13.60 -27.29
C LYS A 146 -5.11 14.09 -27.08
N THR A 147 -4.80 14.64 -25.92
CA THR A 147 -3.43 14.90 -25.49
C THR A 147 -3.03 13.83 -24.48
N LEU A 148 -1.89 13.15 -24.68
CA LEU A 148 -1.37 12.17 -23.74
C LEU A 148 -0.98 12.83 -22.43
N ALA A 149 -1.25 12.16 -21.33
CA ALA A 149 -0.85 12.53 -19.98
C ALA A 149 -0.07 11.41 -19.31
N ALA A 150 0.59 11.68 -18.20
CA ALA A 150 1.37 10.67 -17.47
C ALA A 150 0.52 9.49 -16.97
N SER A 151 -0.79 9.69 -16.80
CA SER A 151 -1.75 8.63 -16.41
C SER A 151 -1.95 7.55 -17.47
N GLU A 152 -1.63 7.83 -18.75
CA GLU A 152 -1.70 6.83 -19.79
C GLU A 152 -0.43 5.97 -19.91
N ASN A 153 0.51 6.08 -18.98
CA ASN A 153 1.69 5.22 -18.99
C ASN A 153 1.32 3.74 -18.79
N GLY A 154 1.75 2.89 -19.72
CA GLY A 154 1.45 1.45 -19.71
C GLY A 154 0.03 1.09 -20.16
N THR A 155 -0.76 2.04 -20.70
CA THR A 155 -2.15 1.82 -21.12
C THR A 155 -2.30 1.41 -22.59
N ILE A 156 -3.47 0.91 -22.92
CA ILE A 156 -3.92 0.68 -24.30
C ILE A 156 -5.05 1.67 -24.60
N ILE A 157 -4.83 2.55 -25.57
CA ILE A 157 -5.80 3.54 -26.02
C ILE A 157 -6.48 3.02 -27.31
N VAL A 158 -7.78 2.76 -27.22
CA VAL A 158 -8.58 2.28 -28.35
C VAL A 158 -9.33 3.47 -28.96
N CYS A 159 -8.87 3.95 -30.12
CA CYS A 159 -9.52 5.01 -30.88
C CYS A 159 -10.69 4.44 -31.68
N SER A 160 -11.92 4.72 -31.26
CA SER A 160 -13.14 4.17 -31.86
C SER A 160 -13.85 5.10 -32.84
N SER A 161 -13.34 6.32 -33.02
CA SER A 161 -13.93 7.33 -33.91
C SER A 161 -13.91 6.89 -35.39
N ASN A 162 -14.98 7.19 -36.12
CA ASN A 162 -15.03 7.05 -37.58
C ASN A 162 -14.48 8.27 -38.33
N THR A 163 -14.16 9.34 -37.60
CA THR A 163 -13.48 10.53 -38.10
C THR A 163 -12.03 10.51 -37.67
N ALA A 164 -11.14 11.10 -38.45
CA ALA A 164 -9.71 11.16 -38.14
C ALA A 164 -9.45 11.68 -36.72
N VAL A 165 -8.53 11.00 -36.00
CA VAL A 165 -8.17 11.30 -34.62
C VAL A 165 -6.75 11.84 -34.57
N THR A 166 -6.53 12.92 -33.86
CA THR A 166 -5.19 13.45 -33.57
C THR A 166 -4.84 13.23 -32.11
N ILE A 167 -3.76 12.49 -31.86
CA ILE A 167 -3.19 12.30 -30.53
C ILE A 167 -1.95 13.18 -30.41
N THR A 168 -1.98 14.13 -29.49
CA THR A 168 -0.84 15.03 -29.21
C THR A 168 0.08 14.39 -28.16
N VAL A 169 1.37 14.36 -28.48
CA VAL A 169 2.44 13.87 -27.59
C VAL A 169 3.19 15.06 -27.00
N PRO A 170 2.94 15.44 -25.73
CA PRO A 170 3.54 16.62 -25.10
C PRO A 170 4.91 16.30 -24.45
N ALA A 171 5.71 17.36 -24.21
CA ALA A 171 7.02 17.27 -23.54
C ALA A 171 6.92 16.92 -22.03
N SER A 172 5.75 16.97 -21.43
CA SER A 172 5.55 16.75 -20.00
C SER A 172 5.49 15.27 -19.56
N LEU A 173 5.61 14.34 -20.52
CA LEU A 173 5.55 12.91 -20.21
C LEU A 173 6.85 12.42 -19.55
N PRO A 174 6.79 11.51 -18.57
CA PRO A 174 7.99 11.01 -17.90
C PRO A 174 8.87 10.18 -18.83
N THR A 175 10.17 10.19 -18.62
CA THR A 175 11.10 9.27 -19.30
C THR A 175 10.70 7.82 -19.06
N GLY A 176 10.69 7.00 -20.10
CA GLY A 176 10.19 5.63 -20.05
C GLY A 176 8.69 5.49 -20.23
N PHE A 177 7.95 6.61 -20.38
CA PHE A 177 6.54 6.56 -20.75
C PHE A 177 6.34 5.68 -22.00
N ASN A 178 5.34 4.84 -21.96
CA ASN A 178 4.95 4.03 -23.11
C ASN A 178 3.44 3.83 -23.10
N CYS A 179 2.83 3.82 -24.26
CA CYS A 179 1.45 3.42 -24.45
C CYS A 179 1.26 2.75 -25.82
N MET A 180 0.20 1.95 -25.88
CA MET A 180 -0.24 1.33 -27.13
C MET A 180 -1.48 2.05 -27.63
N ILE A 181 -1.57 2.33 -28.94
CA ILE A 181 -2.69 2.99 -29.58
C ILE A 181 -3.25 2.07 -30.65
N ILE A 182 -4.54 1.81 -30.60
CA ILE A 182 -5.25 0.93 -31.54
C ILE A 182 -6.30 1.76 -32.29
N GLN A 183 -6.25 1.75 -33.60
CA GLN A 183 -7.35 2.28 -34.42
C GLN A 183 -8.44 1.22 -34.56
N SER A 184 -9.54 1.32 -33.83
CA SER A 184 -10.68 0.41 -33.95
C SER A 184 -11.77 0.96 -34.88
N GLY A 185 -11.94 2.28 -34.92
CA GLY A 185 -12.82 2.95 -35.89
C GLY A 185 -12.22 3.09 -37.29
N SER A 186 -13.01 3.60 -38.24
CA SER A 186 -12.54 3.87 -39.62
C SER A 186 -11.69 5.14 -39.71
N GLY A 187 -11.74 6.02 -38.71
CA GLY A 187 -10.97 7.27 -38.66
C GLY A 187 -9.48 6.99 -38.40
N GLN A 188 -8.61 7.45 -39.30
CA GLN A 188 -7.16 7.29 -39.13
C GLN A 188 -6.66 8.03 -37.91
N VAL A 189 -5.79 7.42 -37.13
CA VAL A 189 -5.14 8.03 -35.98
C VAL A 189 -3.79 8.61 -36.40
N SER A 190 -3.55 9.87 -36.05
CA SER A 190 -2.28 10.57 -36.33
C SER A 190 -1.67 11.06 -35.03
N LEU A 191 -0.35 10.90 -34.84
CA LEU A 191 0.39 11.52 -33.76
C LEU A 191 0.89 12.88 -34.13
N SER A 192 0.74 13.85 -33.26
CA SER A 192 1.22 15.21 -33.38
C SER A 192 2.20 15.53 -32.25
N ALA A 193 3.37 16.02 -32.57
CA ALA A 193 4.36 16.47 -31.59
C ALA A 193 3.95 17.84 -31.01
N SER A 194 4.09 18.00 -29.69
CA SER A 194 3.99 19.28 -29.01
C SER A 194 5.25 19.52 -28.19
N SER A 195 6.20 20.26 -28.76
CA SER A 195 7.53 20.49 -28.21
C SER A 195 8.32 19.19 -27.96
N THR A 196 8.12 18.19 -28.81
CA THR A 196 8.75 16.86 -28.74
C THR A 196 9.25 16.44 -30.12
N THR A 197 10.11 15.43 -30.15
CA THR A 197 10.58 14.79 -31.39
C THR A 197 9.97 13.39 -31.50
N LEU A 198 9.23 13.13 -32.57
CA LEU A 198 8.67 11.79 -32.86
C LEU A 198 9.53 11.08 -33.88
N ASN A 199 10.48 10.29 -33.41
CA ASN A 199 11.30 9.44 -34.27
C ASN A 199 10.46 8.24 -34.76
N ASN A 200 10.41 8.05 -36.04
CA ASN A 200 9.63 6.97 -36.66
C ASN A 200 10.31 6.44 -37.92
N ARG A 201 9.97 5.24 -38.30
CA ARG A 201 10.48 4.63 -39.54
C ARG A 201 9.52 4.81 -40.71
N ASN A 202 8.22 4.65 -40.48
CA ASN A 202 7.22 4.56 -41.55
C ASN A 202 6.15 5.65 -41.47
N GLY A 203 6.31 6.64 -40.58
CA GLY A 203 5.34 7.70 -40.34
C GLY A 203 4.71 7.65 -38.97
N THR A 204 3.86 8.64 -38.67
CA THR A 204 3.20 8.86 -37.36
C THR A 204 1.70 8.65 -37.42
N LYS A 205 1.19 8.06 -38.49
CA LYS A 205 -0.23 7.73 -38.67
C LYS A 205 -0.42 6.21 -38.63
N THR A 206 -1.60 5.77 -38.24
CA THR A 206 -1.99 4.36 -38.38
C THR A 206 -2.17 3.99 -39.85
N ALA A 207 -1.74 2.80 -40.22
CA ALA A 207 -1.85 2.32 -41.61
C ALA A 207 -3.27 1.93 -42.04
N GLY A 208 -4.25 1.98 -41.14
CA GLY A 208 -5.65 1.66 -41.39
C GLY A 208 -6.34 1.09 -40.16
N GLN A 209 -7.60 0.74 -40.32
CA GLN A 209 -8.40 0.15 -39.25
C GLN A 209 -7.74 -1.14 -38.73
N HIS A 210 -7.77 -1.33 -37.39
CA HIS A 210 -7.10 -2.39 -36.63
C HIS A 210 -5.57 -2.30 -36.61
N ALA A 211 -4.98 -1.21 -37.12
CA ALA A 211 -3.56 -0.94 -36.94
C ALA A 211 -3.26 -0.64 -35.46
N ILE A 212 -2.09 -1.10 -35.02
CA ILE A 212 -1.56 -0.87 -33.69
C ILE A 212 -0.26 -0.09 -33.85
N MET A 213 -0.10 0.97 -33.05
CA MET A 213 1.17 1.67 -32.90
C MET A 213 1.50 1.88 -31.44
N THR A 214 2.78 2.02 -31.14
CA THR A 214 3.30 2.27 -29.79
C THR A 214 4.09 3.57 -29.79
N VAL A 215 4.07 4.24 -28.64
CA VAL A 215 4.82 5.45 -28.35
C VAL A 215 5.70 5.17 -27.15
N VAL A 216 7.01 5.43 -27.25
CA VAL A 216 7.97 5.21 -26.16
C VAL A 216 8.82 6.45 -25.99
N HIS A 217 8.90 7.01 -24.77
CA HIS A 217 9.73 8.17 -24.44
C HIS A 217 11.13 7.73 -24.03
N LEU A 218 12.14 8.17 -24.78
CA LEU A 218 13.55 7.83 -24.53
C LEU A 218 14.26 8.80 -23.59
N GLY A 219 13.63 9.92 -23.24
CA GLY A 219 14.22 11.05 -22.52
C GLY A 219 14.48 12.23 -23.45
N SER A 220 14.77 13.41 -22.88
CA SER A 220 15.02 14.66 -23.62
C SER A 220 13.96 14.97 -24.68
N ASP A 221 12.69 14.73 -24.33
CA ASP A 221 11.52 14.95 -25.21
C ASP A 221 11.59 14.22 -26.55
N ALA A 222 12.42 13.16 -26.65
CA ALA A 222 12.54 12.30 -27.81
C ALA A 222 11.72 11.01 -27.63
N PHE A 223 10.84 10.76 -28.58
CA PHE A 223 9.97 9.58 -28.60
C PHE A 223 10.28 8.70 -29.81
N VAL A 224 10.07 7.41 -29.64
CA VAL A 224 10.01 6.45 -30.76
C VAL A 224 8.56 6.06 -30.99
N VAL A 225 8.15 6.14 -32.23
CA VAL A 225 6.85 5.66 -32.71
C VAL A 225 7.09 4.46 -33.60
N SER A 226 6.43 3.34 -33.31
CA SER A 226 6.59 2.09 -34.06
C SER A 226 5.27 1.33 -34.14
N GLY A 227 5.18 0.37 -35.02
CA GLY A 227 4.02 -0.49 -35.23
C GLY A 227 3.49 -0.44 -36.67
N HIS A 228 2.21 -0.66 -36.86
CA HIS A 228 1.54 -0.56 -38.16
C HIS A 228 1.31 0.92 -38.53
N THR A 229 2.39 1.62 -38.88
CA THR A 229 2.35 3.06 -39.15
C THR A 229 2.49 3.36 -40.65
N SER A 230 2.03 4.56 -41.02
CA SER A 230 2.06 5.10 -42.39
C SER A 230 2.41 6.59 -42.37
N SER A 231 2.96 7.09 -43.44
CA SER A 231 3.18 8.52 -43.69
C SER A 231 2.00 9.20 -44.39
N SER A 232 1.07 8.43 -44.90
CA SER A 232 -0.09 8.91 -45.65
C SER A 232 -1.41 8.48 -45.02
#